data_5d29734d7ab31c38a719bda45ded5b11
#
_entry.id   5d29734d7ab31c38a719bda45ded5b11
#
_cell.length_a   1.000
_cell.length_b   1.000
_cell.length_c   1.000
_cell.angle_alpha   90.00
_cell.angle_beta   90.00
_cell.angle_gamma   90.00
#
_symmetry.space_group_name_H-M   'P 1'
#
loop_
_entity.id
_entity.type
_entity.pdbx_description
1 polymer ?
#
loop_
_entity_poly.entity_id
_entity_poly.type
_entity_poly.pdbx_seq_one_letter_code
_entity_poly.pdbx_strand_id
1 'polypeptide(L)'
;GGMGLVAACDLALAGPASTFALTEVRLGLAAAMISVPLAARITSRDLSRALLTGERFDAEHARRIGLLTEAVEDLEAAVGDLVDAFRPCSPQGLAENKALLAAPILADLDARGEELAGVTARLFTTAEVAEGMTAFLERRPPSWATPDA
;
A
#
# COMPACT_ATOMS: atom_id res chain seq x y z
N GLY A 1 5.04 4.34 -3.17
CA GLY A 1 4.53 3.59 -4.35
C GLY A 1 4.52 2.07 -4.16
N GLY A 2 5.53 1.47 -3.52
CA GLY A 2 5.67 0.02 -3.40
C GLY A 2 4.47 -0.68 -2.74
N MET A 3 3.92 -0.12 -1.67
CA MET A 3 2.74 -0.70 -1.02
C MET A 3 1.51 -0.75 -1.92
N GLY A 4 1.33 0.24 -2.80
CA GLY A 4 0.24 0.23 -3.78
C GLY A 4 0.37 -0.92 -4.78
N LEU A 5 1.59 -1.22 -5.23
CA LEU A 5 1.85 -2.38 -6.10
C LEU A 5 1.60 -3.70 -5.38
N VAL A 6 2.05 -3.84 -4.13
CA VAL A 6 1.77 -5.03 -3.31
C VAL A 6 0.27 -5.25 -3.16
N ALA A 7 -0.49 -4.19 -2.83
CA ALA A 7 -1.95 -4.29 -2.68
C ALA A 7 -2.68 -4.59 -4.01
N ALA A 8 -2.12 -4.19 -5.15
CA ALA A 8 -2.69 -4.47 -6.47
C ALA A 8 -2.42 -5.92 -6.94
N CYS A 9 -1.45 -6.62 -6.34
CA CYS A 9 -1.22 -8.03 -6.64
C CYS A 9 -2.32 -8.91 -6.04
N ASP A 10 -2.62 -10.03 -6.71
CA ASP A 10 -3.60 -11.01 -6.20
C ASP A 10 -3.05 -11.77 -5.00
N LEU A 11 -1.77 -12.12 -5.04
CA LEU A 11 -1.03 -12.77 -3.96
C LEU A 11 0.26 -11.98 -3.72
N ALA A 12 0.64 -11.84 -2.46
CA ALA A 12 1.83 -11.12 -2.06
C ALA A 12 2.55 -11.86 -0.93
N LEU A 13 3.83 -12.12 -1.12
CA LEU A 13 4.71 -12.75 -0.16
C LEU A 13 5.83 -11.80 0.24
N ALA A 14 6.31 -11.89 1.46
CA ALA A 14 7.49 -11.13 1.88
C ALA A 14 8.34 -11.92 2.87
N GLY A 15 9.65 -11.74 2.78
CA GLY A 15 10.61 -12.25 3.75
C GLY A 15 10.66 -11.39 5.02
N PRO A 16 11.29 -11.91 6.10
CA PRO A 16 11.25 -11.31 7.44
C PRO A 16 11.95 -9.94 7.52
N ALA A 17 12.88 -9.65 6.61
CA ALA A 17 13.57 -8.36 6.56
C ALA A 17 12.72 -7.24 5.90
N SER A 18 11.55 -7.57 5.35
CA SER A 18 10.69 -6.60 4.66
C SER A 18 10.02 -5.66 5.64
N THR A 19 9.98 -4.38 5.27
CA THR A 19 9.30 -3.34 6.06
C THR A 19 8.36 -2.52 5.18
N PHE A 20 7.25 -2.10 5.73
CA PHE A 20 6.18 -1.40 5.07
C PHE A 20 5.85 -0.10 5.79
N ALA A 21 5.47 0.93 5.06
CA ALA A 21 4.98 2.19 5.63
C ALA A 21 4.23 2.99 4.56
N LEU A 22 3.27 3.81 4.99
CA LEU A 22 2.60 4.84 4.19
C LEU A 22 3.07 6.21 4.69
N THR A 23 4.26 6.60 4.25
CA THR A 23 4.96 7.78 4.78
C THR A 23 4.50 9.10 4.18
N GLU A 24 3.57 9.09 3.23
CA GLU A 24 3.04 10.27 2.55
C GLU A 24 2.55 11.34 3.53
N VAL A 25 1.85 10.95 4.59
CA VAL A 25 1.34 11.85 5.63
C VAL A 25 2.45 12.64 6.35
N ARG A 26 3.64 12.06 6.46
CA ARG A 26 4.82 12.72 7.07
C ARG A 26 5.47 13.76 6.16
N LEU A 27 5.06 13.79 4.91
CA LEU A 27 5.53 14.73 3.89
C LEU A 27 4.46 15.77 3.53
N GLY A 28 3.33 15.82 4.27
CA GLY A 28 2.20 16.67 3.92
C GLY A 28 1.34 16.12 2.77
N LEU A 29 1.58 14.90 2.33
CA LEU A 29 0.86 14.23 1.24
C LEU A 29 -0.18 13.24 1.78
N ALA A 30 -1.11 12.86 0.92
CA ALA A 30 -2.01 11.73 1.14
C ALA A 30 -1.71 10.61 0.15
N ALA A 31 -1.84 9.38 0.59
CA ALA A 31 -1.73 8.18 -0.25
C ALA A 31 -3.02 7.95 -1.06
N ALA A 32 -3.46 8.99 -1.81
CA ALA A 32 -4.81 9.07 -2.38
C ALA A 32 -5.09 7.92 -3.36
N MET A 33 -4.33 7.80 -4.44
CA MET A 33 -4.56 6.79 -5.47
C MET A 33 -4.40 5.36 -4.94
N ILE A 34 -3.37 5.11 -4.13
CA ILE A 34 -3.09 3.77 -3.60
C ILE A 34 -4.04 3.38 -2.46
N SER A 35 -4.83 4.31 -1.92
CA SER A 35 -5.84 3.99 -0.91
C SER A 35 -6.89 3.00 -1.43
N VAL A 36 -7.19 3.01 -2.74
CA VAL A 36 -8.18 2.12 -3.35
C VAL A 36 -7.76 0.65 -3.23
N PRO A 37 -6.63 0.20 -3.80
CA PRO A 37 -6.21 -1.19 -3.63
C PRO A 37 -5.88 -1.56 -2.18
N LEU A 38 -5.38 -0.62 -1.36
CA LEU A 38 -5.12 -0.87 0.05
C LEU A 38 -6.41 -1.13 0.83
N ALA A 39 -7.48 -0.37 0.59
CA ALA A 39 -8.78 -0.56 1.24
C ALA A 39 -9.45 -1.91 0.89
N ALA A 40 -9.11 -2.49 -0.27
CA ALA A 40 -9.57 -3.82 -0.66
C ALA A 40 -8.83 -4.97 0.06
N ARG A 41 -7.68 -4.70 0.68
CA ARG A 41 -6.81 -5.72 1.31
C ARG A 41 -6.74 -5.58 2.82
N ILE A 42 -6.62 -4.36 3.33
CA ILE A 42 -6.36 -4.08 4.75
C ILE A 42 -7.67 -3.74 5.46
N THR A 43 -7.84 -4.20 6.70
CA THR A 43 -9.01 -3.82 7.50
C THR A 43 -9.08 -2.30 7.68
N SER A 44 -10.28 -1.74 7.80
CA SER A 44 -10.47 -0.28 7.88
C SER A 44 -9.73 0.38 9.05
N ARG A 45 -9.59 -0.30 10.19
CA ARG A 45 -8.89 0.21 11.38
C ARG A 45 -7.37 0.22 11.19
N ASP A 46 -6.83 -0.86 10.65
CA ASP A 46 -5.40 -0.97 10.40
C ASP A 46 -4.97 -0.03 9.27
N LEU A 47 -5.80 0.12 8.23
CA LEU A 47 -5.56 1.09 7.16
C LEU A 47 -5.58 2.53 7.69
N SER A 48 -6.54 2.88 8.57
CA SER A 48 -6.59 4.20 9.21
C SER A 48 -5.31 4.48 9.99
N ARG A 49 -4.83 3.52 10.78
CA ARG A 49 -3.58 3.66 11.52
C ARG A 49 -2.40 3.89 10.58
N ALA A 50 -2.24 3.06 9.54
CA ALA A 50 -1.15 3.18 8.59
C ALA A 50 -1.16 4.52 7.84
N LEU A 51 -2.33 4.97 7.36
CA LEU A 51 -2.49 6.22 6.60
C LEU A 51 -2.26 7.47 7.46
N LEU A 52 -2.70 7.46 8.73
CA LEU A 52 -2.69 8.64 9.59
C LEU A 52 -1.38 8.81 10.36
N THR A 53 -0.63 7.74 10.61
CA THR A 53 0.61 7.80 11.38
C THR A 53 1.87 7.67 10.52
N GLY A 54 1.77 7.01 9.37
CA GLY A 54 2.91 6.66 8.53
C GLY A 54 3.94 5.79 9.26
N GLU A 55 3.54 5.07 10.31
CA GLU A 55 4.45 4.19 11.06
C GLU A 55 4.93 3.02 10.22
N ARG A 56 6.11 2.49 10.58
CA ARG A 56 6.67 1.31 9.94
C ARG A 56 6.17 0.06 10.64
N PHE A 57 5.94 -0.99 9.86
CA PHE A 57 5.59 -2.32 10.34
C PHE A 57 6.29 -3.40 9.53
N ASP A 58 6.44 -4.57 10.13
CA ASP A 58 7.13 -5.73 9.57
C ASP A 58 6.21 -6.60 8.69
N ALA A 59 6.80 -7.66 8.12
CA ALA A 59 6.08 -8.61 7.25
C ALA A 59 4.97 -9.37 7.99
N GLU A 60 5.20 -9.75 9.26
CA GLU A 60 4.19 -10.48 10.04
C GLU A 60 2.98 -9.60 10.37
N HIS A 61 3.21 -8.33 10.70
CA HIS A 61 2.13 -7.37 10.86
C HIS A 61 1.39 -7.15 9.53
N ALA A 62 2.12 -7.00 8.41
CA ALA A 62 1.54 -6.84 7.08
C ALA A 62 0.65 -8.03 6.69
N ARG A 63 1.06 -9.26 7.01
CA ARG A 63 0.24 -10.46 6.85
C ARG A 63 -1.01 -10.42 7.72
N ARG A 64 -0.86 -10.10 8.99
CA ARG A 64 -1.97 -10.07 9.96
C ARG A 64 -3.07 -9.09 9.58
N ILE A 65 -2.72 -7.94 8.99
CA ILE A 65 -3.68 -6.91 8.56
C ILE A 65 -4.23 -7.14 7.15
N GLY A 66 -3.76 -8.17 6.42
CA GLY A 66 -4.26 -8.56 5.10
C GLY A 66 -3.52 -7.92 3.91
N LEU A 67 -2.43 -7.18 4.13
CA LEU A 67 -1.62 -6.63 3.03
C LEU A 67 -0.84 -7.74 2.31
N LEU A 68 -0.34 -8.71 3.05
CA LEU A 68 0.35 -9.89 2.50
C LEU A 68 -0.52 -11.14 2.62
N THR A 69 -0.35 -12.05 1.67
CA THR A 69 -0.86 -13.42 1.76
C THR A 69 -0.10 -14.18 2.83
N GLU A 70 1.25 -14.12 2.79
CA GLU A 70 2.12 -14.79 3.76
C GLU A 70 3.39 -13.97 4.04
N ALA A 71 3.91 -14.13 5.26
CA ALA A 71 5.26 -13.77 5.64
C ALA A 71 6.07 -15.07 5.76
N VAL A 72 7.15 -15.20 5.00
CA VAL A 72 7.87 -16.48 4.80
C VAL A 72 9.37 -16.31 5.01
N GLU A 73 10.02 -17.33 5.56
CA GLU A 73 11.49 -17.33 5.75
C GLU A 73 12.22 -17.57 4.42
N ASP A 74 11.73 -18.50 3.61
CA ASP A 74 12.28 -18.83 2.28
C ASP A 74 11.30 -18.38 1.21
N LEU A 75 11.58 -17.20 0.64
CA LEU A 75 10.73 -16.59 -0.38
C LEU A 75 10.72 -17.39 -1.68
N GLU A 76 11.88 -17.98 -2.05
CA GLU A 76 11.99 -18.74 -3.29
C GLU A 76 11.20 -20.04 -3.21
N ALA A 77 11.32 -20.77 -2.12
CA ALA A 77 10.53 -21.97 -1.87
C ALA A 77 9.03 -21.67 -1.87
N ALA A 78 8.59 -20.64 -1.13
CA ALA A 78 7.18 -20.26 -1.05
C ALA A 78 6.60 -19.82 -2.41
N VAL A 79 7.36 -19.12 -3.23
CA VAL A 79 6.97 -18.81 -4.61
C VAL A 79 6.83 -20.08 -5.45
N GLY A 80 7.77 -21.03 -5.28
CA GLY A 80 7.71 -22.36 -5.94
C GLY A 80 6.41 -23.10 -5.60
N ASP A 81 6.07 -23.16 -4.33
CA ASP A 81 4.84 -23.82 -3.84
C ASP A 81 3.56 -23.17 -4.42
N LEU A 82 3.52 -21.83 -4.49
CA LEU A 82 2.41 -21.11 -5.13
C LEU A 82 2.31 -21.42 -6.63
N VAL A 83 3.43 -21.43 -7.33
CA VAL A 83 3.45 -21.78 -8.77
C VAL A 83 2.93 -23.20 -8.97
N ASP A 84 3.35 -24.14 -8.13
CA ASP A 84 2.87 -25.53 -8.19
C ASP A 84 1.37 -25.65 -7.88
N ALA A 85 0.83 -24.83 -6.95
CA ALA A 85 -0.59 -24.75 -6.68
C ALA A 85 -1.42 -24.24 -7.89
N PHE A 86 -0.84 -23.39 -8.74
CA PHE A 86 -1.50 -22.93 -9.98
C PHE A 86 -1.50 -23.96 -11.11
N ARG A 87 -0.55 -24.89 -11.15
CA ARG A 87 -0.40 -25.86 -12.26
C ARG A 87 -1.67 -26.67 -12.59
N PRO A 88 -2.44 -27.18 -11.60
CA PRO A 88 -3.68 -27.90 -11.87
C PRO A 88 -4.86 -26.98 -12.23
N CYS A 89 -4.73 -25.67 -12.09
CA CYS A 89 -5.82 -24.72 -12.32
C CYS A 89 -6.00 -24.45 -13.82
N SER A 90 -7.26 -24.42 -14.28
CA SER A 90 -7.50 -24.11 -15.68
C SER A 90 -7.23 -22.63 -16.01
N PRO A 91 -6.62 -22.30 -17.15
CA PRO A 91 -6.38 -20.90 -17.53
C PRO A 91 -7.65 -20.05 -17.58
N GLN A 92 -8.75 -20.59 -18.07
CA GLN A 92 -10.04 -19.91 -18.11
C GLN A 92 -10.57 -19.63 -16.69
N GLY A 93 -10.53 -20.62 -15.79
CA GLY A 93 -10.94 -20.46 -14.41
C GLY A 93 -10.11 -19.40 -13.66
N LEU A 94 -8.79 -19.39 -13.89
CA LEU A 94 -7.90 -18.36 -13.33
C LEU A 94 -8.26 -16.96 -13.85
N ALA A 95 -8.47 -16.81 -15.17
CA ALA A 95 -8.83 -15.52 -15.77
C ALA A 95 -10.14 -14.97 -15.22
N GLU A 96 -11.18 -15.80 -15.13
CA GLU A 96 -12.50 -15.40 -14.60
C GLU A 96 -12.43 -15.04 -13.11
N ASN A 97 -11.77 -15.86 -12.30
CA ASN A 97 -11.61 -15.55 -10.87
C ASN A 97 -10.81 -14.25 -10.65
N LYS A 98 -9.74 -14.04 -11.43
CA LYS A 98 -8.97 -12.79 -11.38
C LYS A 98 -9.83 -11.58 -11.75
N ALA A 99 -10.66 -11.69 -12.78
CA ALA A 99 -11.60 -10.63 -13.16
C ALA A 99 -12.60 -10.31 -12.05
N LEU A 100 -13.17 -11.34 -11.40
CA LEU A 100 -14.08 -11.16 -10.26
C LEU A 100 -13.41 -10.47 -9.08
N LEU A 101 -12.18 -10.86 -8.74
CA LEU A 101 -11.41 -10.25 -7.65
C LEU A 101 -11.03 -8.79 -7.93
N ALA A 102 -10.70 -8.48 -9.19
CA ALA A 102 -10.30 -7.13 -9.58
C ALA A 102 -11.48 -6.16 -9.77
N ALA A 103 -12.68 -6.66 -10.08
CA ALA A 103 -13.83 -5.84 -10.45
C ALA A 103 -14.17 -4.72 -9.46
N PRO A 104 -14.22 -4.93 -8.12
CA PRO A 104 -14.53 -3.85 -7.17
C PRO A 104 -13.45 -2.75 -7.15
N ILE A 105 -12.17 -3.14 -7.25
CA ILE A 105 -11.04 -2.21 -7.27
C ILE A 105 -11.08 -1.35 -8.54
N LEU A 106 -11.31 -1.97 -9.69
CA LEU A 106 -11.40 -1.28 -10.97
C LEU A 106 -12.60 -0.33 -11.00
N ALA A 107 -13.75 -0.76 -10.50
CA ALA A 107 -14.94 0.09 -10.43
C ALA A 107 -14.72 1.33 -9.53
N ASP A 108 -14.03 1.19 -8.39
CA ASP A 108 -13.72 2.33 -7.51
C ASP A 108 -12.66 3.26 -8.15
N LEU A 109 -11.68 2.71 -8.86
CA LEU A 109 -10.71 3.51 -9.62
C LEU A 109 -11.36 4.26 -10.78
N ASP A 110 -12.28 3.64 -11.52
CA ASP A 110 -13.01 4.28 -12.60
C ASP A 110 -13.89 5.41 -12.07
N ALA A 111 -14.56 5.21 -10.93
CA ALA A 111 -15.43 6.19 -10.31
C ALA A 111 -14.69 7.36 -9.67
N ARG A 112 -13.52 7.16 -9.07
CA ARG A 112 -12.84 8.13 -8.21
C ARG A 112 -11.43 8.50 -8.64
N GLY A 113 -10.87 7.82 -9.65
CA GLY A 113 -9.46 7.98 -10.03
C GLY A 113 -9.09 9.43 -10.37
N GLU A 114 -9.93 10.15 -11.10
CA GLU A 114 -9.68 11.56 -11.42
C GLU A 114 -9.71 12.45 -10.17
N GLU A 115 -10.67 12.26 -9.27
CA GLU A 115 -10.73 12.96 -7.98
C GLU A 115 -9.49 12.71 -7.16
N LEU A 116 -9.06 11.44 -7.00
CA LEU A 116 -7.90 11.06 -6.21
C LEU A 116 -6.59 11.60 -6.81
N ALA A 117 -6.47 11.63 -8.13
CA ALA A 117 -5.35 12.26 -8.81
C ALA A 117 -5.34 13.78 -8.56
N GLY A 118 -6.52 14.42 -8.58
CA GLY A 118 -6.69 15.84 -8.22
C GLY A 118 -6.29 16.16 -6.79
N VAL A 119 -6.62 15.28 -5.82
CA VAL A 119 -6.14 15.42 -4.42
C VAL A 119 -4.62 15.46 -4.38
N THR A 120 -3.96 14.53 -5.05
CA THR A 120 -2.49 14.47 -5.09
C THR A 120 -1.90 15.73 -5.73
N ALA A 121 -2.40 16.13 -6.90
CA ALA A 121 -1.93 17.33 -7.60
C ALA A 121 -2.07 18.60 -6.76
N ARG A 122 -3.21 18.77 -6.08
CA ARG A 122 -3.45 19.92 -5.19
C ARG A 122 -2.49 19.94 -4.00
N LEU A 123 -2.24 18.80 -3.37
CA LEU A 123 -1.34 18.73 -2.21
C LEU A 123 0.10 19.09 -2.59
N PHE A 124 0.57 18.70 -3.77
CA PHE A 124 1.92 19.05 -4.24
C PHE A 124 2.16 20.56 -4.38
N THR A 125 1.13 21.39 -4.39
CA THR A 125 1.25 22.86 -4.47
C THR A 125 1.23 23.55 -3.10
N THR A 126 1.14 22.78 -2.00
CA THR A 126 1.00 23.35 -0.64
C THR A 126 2.36 23.64 0.00
N ALA A 127 2.37 24.60 0.92
CA ALA A 127 3.54 24.92 1.73
C ALA A 127 3.95 23.76 2.66
N GLU A 128 2.97 22.97 3.14
CA GLU A 128 3.25 21.78 3.97
C GLU A 128 4.05 20.73 3.22
N VAL A 129 3.73 20.47 1.96
CA VAL A 129 4.51 19.51 1.15
C VAL A 129 5.91 20.06 0.87
N ALA A 130 6.05 21.35 0.58
CA ALA A 130 7.37 21.98 0.37
C ALA A 130 8.24 21.83 1.63
N GLU A 131 7.69 22.11 2.81
CA GLU A 131 8.38 21.92 4.09
C GLU A 131 8.67 20.44 4.37
N GLY A 132 7.70 19.55 4.22
CA GLY A 132 7.87 18.12 4.49
C GLY A 132 8.94 17.48 3.61
N MET A 133 8.98 17.83 2.32
CA MET A 133 10.01 17.35 1.40
C MET A 133 11.39 17.94 1.72
N THR A 134 11.45 19.22 2.04
CA THR A 134 12.71 19.88 2.45
C THR A 134 13.25 19.25 3.73
N ALA A 135 12.41 19.09 4.76
CA ALA A 135 12.78 18.46 6.01
C ALA A 135 13.31 17.03 5.79
N PHE A 136 12.63 16.26 4.93
CA PHE A 136 13.07 14.91 4.57
C PHE A 136 14.47 14.89 3.91
N LEU A 137 14.71 15.76 2.93
CA LEU A 137 16.00 15.86 2.24
C LEU A 137 17.12 16.31 3.18
N GLU A 138 16.82 17.25 4.08
CA GLU A 138 17.75 17.77 5.08
C GLU A 138 17.91 16.86 6.30
N ARG A 139 17.15 15.75 6.37
CA ARG A 139 17.15 14.78 7.50
C ARG A 139 16.84 15.43 8.85
N ARG A 140 15.96 16.42 8.87
CA ARG A 140 15.46 17.08 10.07
C ARG A 140 13.97 16.80 10.30
N PRO A 141 13.43 17.01 11.49
CA PRO A 141 11.98 17.03 11.71
C PRO A 141 11.34 18.18 10.90
N PRO A 142 10.13 17.98 10.34
CA PRO A 142 9.35 19.07 9.79
C PRO A 142 8.84 20.00 10.90
N SER A 143 8.49 21.23 10.55
CA SER A 143 8.11 22.26 11.52
C SER A 143 6.94 21.88 12.42
N TRP A 144 5.98 21.09 11.91
CA TRP A 144 4.83 20.61 12.71
C TRP A 144 5.15 19.46 13.65
N ALA A 145 6.36 18.88 13.62
CA ALA A 145 6.77 17.79 14.52
C ALA A 145 7.50 18.29 15.78
N THR A 146 7.61 19.60 15.98
CA THR A 146 8.21 20.20 17.17
C THR A 146 7.14 20.37 18.25
N PRO A 147 7.42 20.04 19.54
CA PRO A 147 6.42 20.06 20.63
C PRO A 147 5.83 21.43 20.97
N ASP A 148 6.39 22.51 20.46
CA ASP A 148 6.02 23.90 20.79
C ASP A 148 5.51 24.71 19.57
N ALA A 149 4.94 24.04 18.54
CA ALA A 149 4.37 24.71 17.39
C ALA A 149 2.84 24.83 17.46
#